data_184d859182e25a15e92659093536b9cd
#
_entry.id   184d859182e25a15e92659093536b9cd
#
_cell.length_a   1.000
_cell.length_b   1.000
_cell.length_c   1.000
_cell.angle_alpha   90.00
_cell.angle_beta   90.00
_cell.angle_gamma   90.00
#
_symmetry.space_group_name_H-M   'P 1'
#
loop_
_entity.id
_entity.type
_entity.pdbx_description
1 polymer ?
#
loop_
_entity_poly.entity_id
_entity_poly.type
_entity_poly.pdbx_seq_one_letter_code
_entity_poly.pdbx_strand_id
1 'polypeptide(L)'
;MSAGPVDRQLEWVAQLLYISLQVHLGMPAPSFAYGDWNALLAAVVAVDGKVDYEQLTVRRSLLERFVSQLGAMSPESHPAAFPTIEDQLAYWINAYNAFTLDAIVEEYPISSVWKSRDGQFFQRRRHTAGGRAVSLDDIEHEILRGEFREPRIHFAINCGSNGCPPVRPVAYEGSDLRATLRAATEQFLASEWNCRIDHAARRVFISRIFKMYAEDFAGRRGTSQEYRDGVLRFVADHTRVAFETIADYEVVYNVYDWGLNDANRQPHLGPILFHEPVEHFAAGDTELRELHLYEGNFCNRTCTWCTINGSPQGWYEPYATEVLDQAAASVAADGNIKFYGGEPTLHADVIIDAMRYLRARGFRGLFTIFSNGVKAERLIQILASDARSEAVLNYSIYHGRDAEPLPARARAMLEAWATANPNRIFQGYKILFHAGAGADSAYDRDREADFHGLGTGCVRCFPVLTSRGRFHACPFAAEIDAPHYDLGQVGSDPRTVFANYRVFRRWVDDVLDPAARARGISSCAMCHKHLAEMPAPAYERANEDESAPAREHH
;
A
#
# COMPACT_ATOMS: atom_id res chain seq x y z
N MET A 1 4.39 36.14 14.53
CA MET A 1 4.12 37.47 13.92
C MET A 1 4.79 37.44 12.57
N SER A 2 4.02 37.36 11.48
CA SER A 2 4.54 37.35 10.11
C SER A 2 5.15 38.69 9.77
N ALA A 3 6.39 38.69 9.28
CA ALA A 3 7.06 39.89 8.79
C ALA A 3 6.18 40.61 7.74
N GLY A 4 6.02 41.91 7.88
CA GLY A 4 5.19 42.71 6.98
C GLY A 4 5.82 42.87 5.58
N PRO A 5 5.04 43.34 4.58
CA PRO A 5 5.55 43.49 3.21
C PRO A 5 6.78 44.40 3.09
N VAL A 6 6.97 45.33 4.00
CA VAL A 6 8.12 46.24 4.04
C VAL A 6 9.40 45.53 4.50
N ASP A 7 9.30 44.59 5.44
CA ASP A 7 10.45 43.81 5.91
C ASP A 7 11.00 42.90 4.80
N ARG A 8 10.13 42.30 4.02
CA ARG A 8 10.52 41.46 2.87
C ARG A 8 11.21 42.25 1.74
N GLN A 9 10.81 43.52 1.51
CA GLN A 9 11.48 44.37 0.53
C GLN A 9 12.87 44.78 1.00
N LEU A 10 13.06 45.07 2.28
CA LEU A 10 14.36 45.43 2.86
C LEU A 10 15.32 44.21 2.86
N GLU A 11 14.85 43.04 3.15
CA GLU A 11 15.63 41.78 3.01
C GLU A 11 16.05 41.54 1.56
N TRP A 12 15.18 41.77 0.60
CA TRP A 12 15.47 41.63 -0.83
C TRP A 12 16.53 42.62 -1.31
N VAL A 13 16.44 43.89 -0.87
CA VAL A 13 17.43 44.92 -1.20
C VAL A 13 18.78 44.63 -0.53
N ALA A 14 18.79 44.18 0.72
CA ALA A 14 20.00 43.78 1.42
C ALA A 14 20.69 42.60 0.74
N GLN A 15 19.92 41.66 0.26
CA GLN A 15 20.42 40.47 -0.46
C GLN A 15 20.98 40.83 -1.84
N LEU A 16 20.34 41.74 -2.58
CA LEU A 16 20.87 42.25 -3.86
C LEU A 16 22.16 43.06 -3.67
N LEU A 17 22.24 43.86 -2.60
CA LEU A 17 23.48 44.60 -2.25
C LEU A 17 24.60 43.63 -1.86
N TYR A 18 24.31 42.58 -1.11
CA TYR A 18 25.27 41.58 -0.73
C TYR A 18 25.81 40.81 -1.96
N ILE A 19 24.92 40.38 -2.89
CA ILE A 19 25.31 39.74 -4.17
C ILE A 19 26.16 40.71 -5.02
N SER A 20 25.78 41.97 -5.14
CA SER A 20 26.52 43.00 -5.88
C SER A 20 27.92 43.21 -5.29
N LEU A 21 28.02 43.22 -3.96
CA LEU A 21 29.29 43.35 -3.26
C LEU A 21 30.20 42.16 -3.46
N GLN A 22 29.65 40.93 -3.43
CA GLN A 22 30.40 39.69 -3.68
C GLN A 22 30.95 39.65 -5.12
N VAL A 23 30.11 40.00 -6.12
CA VAL A 23 30.55 40.09 -7.52
C VAL A 23 31.69 41.12 -7.69
N HIS A 24 31.61 42.26 -7.00
CA HIS A 24 32.66 43.31 -7.03
C HIS A 24 33.97 42.86 -6.36
N LEU A 25 33.87 41.98 -5.36
CA LEU A 25 35.05 41.46 -4.63
C LEU A 25 35.62 40.19 -5.26
N GLY A 26 35.06 39.70 -6.38
CA GLY A 26 35.50 38.45 -7.04
C GLY A 26 35.36 37.21 -6.17
N MET A 27 34.49 37.24 -5.16
CA MET A 27 34.18 36.08 -4.33
C MET A 27 33.30 35.10 -5.14
N PRO A 28 33.56 33.80 -5.08
CA PRO A 28 32.69 32.83 -5.72
C PRO A 28 31.27 32.96 -5.11
N ALA A 29 30.25 32.89 -5.96
CA ALA A 29 28.88 32.82 -5.49
C ALA A 29 28.73 31.68 -4.47
N PRO A 30 27.96 31.92 -3.38
CA PRO A 30 27.71 30.84 -2.43
C PRO A 30 27.07 29.66 -3.17
N SER A 31 27.67 28.48 -3.07
CA SER A 31 27.14 27.25 -3.65
C SER A 31 26.77 26.29 -2.52
N PHE A 32 25.67 25.57 -2.69
CA PHE A 32 25.30 24.52 -1.76
C PHE A 32 26.19 23.30 -1.99
N ALA A 33 26.83 22.79 -0.93
CA ALA A 33 27.81 21.70 -1.06
C ALA A 33 27.20 20.34 -0.66
N TYR A 34 27.38 19.33 -1.49
CA TYR A 34 26.92 17.97 -1.23
C TYR A 34 28.03 17.03 -0.72
N GLY A 35 29.15 17.55 -0.24
CA GLY A 35 30.35 16.76 0.12
C GLY A 35 30.07 15.70 1.20
N ASP A 36 29.51 16.10 2.35
CA ASP A 36 29.17 15.15 3.44
C ASP A 36 28.09 14.15 3.00
N TRP A 37 27.12 14.60 2.19
CA TRP A 37 26.07 13.76 1.64
C TRP A 37 26.64 12.71 0.67
N ASN A 38 27.48 13.11 -0.26
CA ASN A 38 28.15 12.19 -1.18
C ASN A 38 29.05 11.17 -0.44
N ALA A 39 29.80 11.63 0.57
CA ALA A 39 30.63 10.74 1.38
C ALA A 39 29.79 9.71 2.15
N LEU A 40 28.63 10.12 2.66
CA LEU A 40 27.70 9.22 3.34
C LEU A 40 27.10 8.21 2.36
N LEU A 41 26.49 8.69 1.26
CA LEU A 41 25.84 7.83 0.25
C LEU A 41 26.80 6.79 -0.30
N ALA A 42 28.03 7.18 -0.65
CA ALA A 42 29.06 6.26 -1.14
C ALA A 42 29.44 5.17 -0.12
N ALA A 43 29.28 5.43 1.17
CA ALA A 43 29.62 4.51 2.24
C ALA A 43 28.47 3.57 2.65
N VAL A 44 27.21 3.97 2.43
CA VAL A 44 26.05 3.24 2.96
C VAL A 44 25.11 2.69 1.90
N VAL A 45 25.24 3.13 0.64
CA VAL A 45 24.39 2.66 -0.46
C VAL A 45 25.06 1.48 -1.17
N ALA A 46 24.39 0.35 -1.16
CA ALA A 46 24.84 -0.86 -1.84
C ALA A 46 24.67 -0.76 -3.37
N VAL A 47 25.28 -1.67 -4.12
CA VAL A 47 25.24 -1.69 -5.60
C VAL A 47 23.81 -1.79 -6.17
N ASP A 48 22.91 -2.45 -5.45
CA ASP A 48 21.50 -2.59 -5.81
C ASP A 48 20.64 -1.39 -5.36
N GLY A 49 21.25 -0.37 -4.75
CA GLY A 49 20.57 0.84 -4.26
C GLY A 49 19.87 0.67 -2.92
N LYS A 50 20.06 -0.45 -2.23
CA LYS A 50 19.64 -0.60 -0.83
C LYS A 50 20.56 0.13 0.11
N VAL A 51 20.11 0.39 1.33
CA VAL A 51 20.85 1.15 2.34
C VAL A 51 21.33 0.24 3.45
N ASP A 52 22.63 0.31 3.77
CA ASP A 52 23.20 -0.29 4.97
C ASP A 52 22.92 0.61 6.18
N TYR A 53 21.81 0.36 6.85
CA TYR A 53 21.37 1.16 8.01
C TYR A 53 22.27 0.95 9.24
N GLU A 54 22.96 -0.17 9.36
CA GLU A 54 23.94 -0.37 10.43
C GLU A 54 25.14 0.57 10.22
N GLN A 55 25.68 0.60 8.99
CA GLN A 55 26.74 1.54 8.62
C GLN A 55 26.27 3.00 8.68
N LEU A 56 25.03 3.28 8.33
CA LEU A 56 24.43 4.61 8.46
C LEU A 56 24.40 5.07 9.93
N THR A 57 24.03 4.18 10.84
CA THR A 57 24.05 4.45 12.29
C THR A 57 25.47 4.78 12.77
N VAL A 58 26.48 4.04 12.31
CA VAL A 58 27.89 4.31 12.64
C VAL A 58 28.37 5.66 12.10
N ARG A 59 27.87 6.07 10.94
CA ARG A 59 28.23 7.33 10.26
C ARG A 59 27.21 8.45 10.46
N ARG A 60 26.38 8.35 11.48
CA ARG A 60 25.30 9.30 11.76
C ARG A 60 25.77 10.76 11.75
N SER A 61 27.01 11.04 12.20
CA SER A 61 27.55 12.40 12.21
C SER A 61 27.67 13.04 10.81
N LEU A 62 27.86 12.27 9.74
CA LEU A 62 27.83 12.79 8.36
C LEU A 62 26.41 13.22 7.97
N LEU A 63 25.42 12.39 8.30
CA LEU A 63 24.02 12.70 8.08
C LEU A 63 23.58 13.93 8.85
N GLU A 64 23.89 14.00 10.13
CA GLU A 64 23.56 15.14 11.00
C GLU A 64 24.14 16.46 10.50
N ARG A 65 25.40 16.47 9.99
CA ARG A 65 25.98 17.68 9.39
C ARG A 65 25.24 18.08 8.12
N PHE A 66 24.92 17.13 7.25
CA PHE A 66 24.15 17.45 6.04
C PHE A 66 22.73 17.92 6.35
N VAL A 67 22.03 17.28 7.27
CA VAL A 67 20.71 17.70 7.75
C VAL A 67 20.78 19.10 8.38
N SER A 68 21.82 19.40 9.15
CA SER A 68 22.05 20.75 9.70
C SER A 68 22.26 21.79 8.60
N GLN A 69 23.00 21.44 7.55
CA GLN A 69 23.19 22.31 6.38
C GLN A 69 21.88 22.56 5.63
N LEU A 70 21.06 21.52 5.42
CA LEU A 70 19.70 21.67 4.86
C LEU A 70 18.85 22.59 5.73
N GLY A 71 18.96 22.45 7.06
CA GLY A 71 18.27 23.30 8.03
C GLY A 71 18.67 24.77 7.96
N ALA A 72 19.93 25.05 7.67
CA ALA A 72 20.46 26.41 7.59
C ALA A 72 20.18 27.11 6.24
N MET A 73 20.05 26.34 5.15
CA MET A 73 20.00 26.90 3.80
C MET A 73 19.00 26.15 2.92
N SER A 74 18.11 26.87 2.25
CA SER A 74 17.17 26.35 1.24
C SER A 74 17.07 27.31 0.05
N PRO A 75 16.44 26.88 -1.07
CA PRO A 75 16.18 27.77 -2.21
C PRO A 75 15.42 29.05 -1.82
N GLU A 76 14.49 28.97 -0.87
CA GLU A 76 13.72 30.12 -0.42
C GLU A 76 14.54 31.08 0.48
N SER A 77 15.36 30.51 1.38
CA SER A 77 16.15 31.33 2.31
C SER A 77 17.44 31.87 1.70
N HIS A 78 18.02 31.18 0.72
CA HIS A 78 19.31 31.50 0.07
C HIS A 78 19.24 31.32 -1.45
N PRO A 79 18.38 32.06 -2.18
CA PRO A 79 18.17 31.86 -3.62
C PRO A 79 19.44 31.98 -4.47
N ALA A 80 20.42 32.77 -4.02
CA ALA A 80 21.70 32.94 -4.72
C ALA A 80 22.56 31.64 -4.75
N ALA A 81 22.34 30.72 -3.81
CA ALA A 81 23.03 29.43 -3.78
C ALA A 81 22.36 28.39 -4.70
N PHE A 82 21.15 28.70 -5.22
CA PHE A 82 20.34 27.82 -6.07
C PHE A 82 19.81 28.61 -7.28
N PRO A 83 20.69 29.06 -8.18
CA PRO A 83 20.34 30.02 -9.23
C PRO A 83 19.42 29.45 -10.32
N THR A 84 19.40 28.14 -10.50
CA THR A 84 18.58 27.48 -11.53
C THR A 84 17.44 26.67 -10.89
N ILE A 85 16.40 26.42 -11.68
CA ILE A 85 15.29 25.54 -11.27
C ILE A 85 15.78 24.11 -10.99
N GLU A 86 16.81 23.68 -11.72
CA GLU A 86 17.46 22.39 -11.53
C GLU A 86 18.22 22.32 -10.20
N ASP A 87 18.90 23.40 -9.77
CA ASP A 87 19.54 23.46 -8.45
C ASP A 87 18.51 23.37 -7.32
N GLN A 88 17.40 24.06 -7.46
CA GLN A 88 16.31 24.05 -6.49
C GLN A 88 15.66 22.68 -6.40
N LEU A 89 15.37 22.05 -7.54
CA LEU A 89 14.80 20.70 -7.60
C LEU A 89 15.78 19.65 -7.02
N ALA A 90 17.06 19.75 -7.35
CA ALA A 90 18.09 18.87 -6.79
C ALA A 90 18.18 18.98 -5.27
N TYR A 91 18.12 20.21 -4.72
CA TYR A 91 18.08 20.43 -3.28
C TYR A 91 16.91 19.66 -2.63
N TRP A 92 15.70 19.81 -3.14
CA TRP A 92 14.51 19.17 -2.54
C TRP A 92 14.51 17.66 -2.67
N ILE A 93 15.04 17.09 -3.76
CA ILE A 93 15.22 15.65 -3.90
C ILE A 93 16.20 15.12 -2.84
N ASN A 94 17.37 15.78 -2.67
CA ASN A 94 18.34 15.37 -1.66
C ASN A 94 17.82 15.59 -0.24
N ALA A 95 17.08 16.66 0.01
CA ALA A 95 16.47 16.94 1.31
C ALA A 95 15.47 15.84 1.70
N TYR A 96 14.56 15.45 0.78
CA TYR A 96 13.63 14.35 1.02
C TYR A 96 14.37 13.05 1.37
N ASN A 97 15.36 12.66 0.59
CA ASN A 97 16.13 11.45 0.81
C ASN A 97 16.91 11.49 2.13
N ALA A 98 17.56 12.61 2.45
CA ALA A 98 18.32 12.77 3.70
C ALA A 98 17.41 12.74 4.93
N PHE A 99 16.27 13.43 4.89
CA PHE A 99 15.30 13.44 5.98
C PHE A 99 14.64 12.07 6.15
N THR A 100 14.43 11.33 5.07
CA THR A 100 13.97 9.94 5.13
C THR A 100 14.98 9.04 5.87
N LEU A 101 16.26 9.11 5.49
CA LEU A 101 17.30 8.33 6.17
C LEU A 101 17.49 8.75 7.64
N ASP A 102 17.43 10.05 7.94
CA ASP A 102 17.50 10.56 9.32
C ASP A 102 16.33 10.05 10.17
N ALA A 103 15.13 10.05 9.61
CA ALA A 103 13.95 9.53 10.28
C ALA A 103 14.04 8.02 10.56
N ILE A 104 14.56 7.23 9.61
CA ILE A 104 14.70 5.79 9.76
C ILE A 104 15.76 5.44 10.80
N VAL A 105 16.92 6.10 10.76
CA VAL A 105 18.05 5.75 11.65
C VAL A 105 17.77 6.02 13.13
N GLU A 106 16.85 6.95 13.43
CA GLU A 106 16.43 7.20 14.83
C GLU A 106 15.68 6.02 15.45
N GLU A 107 14.98 5.26 14.63
CA GLU A 107 14.11 4.17 15.10
C GLU A 107 14.61 2.79 14.68
N TYR A 108 15.74 2.75 13.94
CA TYR A 108 16.32 1.48 13.48
C TYR A 108 16.73 0.60 14.67
N PRO A 109 16.46 -0.73 14.64
CA PRO A 109 15.95 -1.49 13.51
C PRO A 109 14.41 -1.51 13.40
N ILE A 110 13.89 -1.17 12.22
CA ILE A 110 12.48 -1.31 11.86
C ILE A 110 12.34 -2.20 10.61
N SER A 111 11.22 -2.85 10.42
CA SER A 111 10.99 -3.69 9.23
C SER A 111 10.29 -2.97 8.08
N SER A 112 9.71 -1.80 8.37
CA SER A 112 9.01 -0.94 7.42
C SER A 112 8.89 0.45 8.03
N VAL A 113 8.90 1.50 7.21
CA VAL A 113 8.66 2.89 7.63
C VAL A 113 7.26 3.08 8.23
N TRP A 114 6.29 2.26 7.84
CA TRP A 114 4.95 2.27 8.43
C TRP A 114 4.91 1.85 9.90
N LYS A 115 5.96 1.24 10.42
CA LYS A 115 6.10 0.95 11.86
C LYS A 115 6.59 2.13 12.68
N SER A 116 7.16 3.12 11.98
CA SER A 116 7.68 4.31 12.61
C SER A 116 6.53 5.23 13.02
N ARG A 117 6.64 5.78 14.23
CA ARG A 117 5.72 6.80 14.75
C ARG A 117 4.25 6.54 14.43
N ASP A 118 3.89 5.28 14.57
CA ASP A 118 2.50 4.90 14.44
C ASP A 118 1.88 5.17 13.05
N GLY A 119 2.65 4.91 11.98
CA GLY A 119 2.19 5.11 10.60
C GLY A 119 2.20 6.56 10.13
N GLN A 120 2.74 7.48 10.93
CA GLN A 120 2.75 8.91 10.64
C GLN A 120 4.15 9.42 10.26
N PHE A 121 4.94 8.51 9.73
CA PHE A 121 6.31 8.77 9.33
C PHE A 121 6.43 9.96 8.38
N PHE A 122 5.55 10.07 7.40
CA PHE A 122 5.62 11.07 6.35
C PHE A 122 5.01 12.41 6.76
N GLN A 123 3.90 12.42 7.50
CA GLN A 123 3.10 13.60 7.78
C GLN A 123 3.50 14.33 9.07
N ARG A 124 3.80 13.60 10.14
CA ARG A 124 3.97 14.21 11.47
C ARG A 124 5.40 14.53 11.86
N ARG A 125 6.37 13.88 11.26
CA ARG A 125 7.76 14.20 11.54
C ARG A 125 8.12 15.51 10.87
N ARG A 126 8.58 16.48 11.67
CA ARG A 126 9.03 17.78 11.16
C ARG A 126 10.55 17.80 11.06
N HIS A 127 11.02 18.26 9.91
CA HIS A 127 12.41 18.55 9.59
C HIS A 127 12.55 20.07 9.35
N THR A 128 13.76 20.58 9.39
CA THR A 128 14.01 21.98 9.12
C THR A 128 14.73 22.14 7.78
N ALA A 129 14.18 22.94 6.87
CA ALA A 129 14.78 23.31 5.60
C ALA A 129 14.85 24.83 5.49
N GLY A 130 16.06 25.42 5.51
CA GLY A 130 16.25 26.87 5.46
C GLY A 130 15.51 27.65 6.56
N GLY A 131 15.39 27.09 7.76
CA GLY A 131 14.64 27.64 8.88
C GLY A 131 13.13 27.35 8.87
N ARG A 132 12.58 26.78 7.80
CA ARG A 132 11.17 26.37 7.69
C ARG A 132 10.99 24.93 8.18
N ALA A 133 9.94 24.69 8.97
CA ALA A 133 9.55 23.34 9.37
C ALA A 133 8.73 22.68 8.25
N VAL A 134 9.18 21.50 7.77
CA VAL A 134 8.54 20.73 6.69
C VAL A 134 8.43 19.26 7.10
N SER A 135 7.41 18.56 6.62
CA SER A 135 7.31 17.09 6.65
C SER A 135 7.79 16.51 5.32
N LEU A 136 7.98 15.20 5.27
CA LEU A 136 8.24 14.51 4.00
C LEU A 136 7.06 14.66 3.03
N ASP A 137 5.84 14.61 3.56
CA ASP A 137 4.59 14.80 2.82
C ASP A 137 4.52 16.23 2.21
N ASP A 138 4.87 17.28 2.98
CA ASP A 138 4.96 18.65 2.47
C ASP A 138 5.99 18.76 1.31
N ILE A 139 7.16 18.11 1.45
CA ILE A 139 8.19 18.13 0.40
C ILE A 139 7.70 17.41 -0.86
N GLU A 140 7.13 16.22 -0.72
CA GLU A 140 6.70 15.43 -1.85
C GLU A 140 5.50 16.04 -2.56
N HIS A 141 4.42 16.34 -1.82
CA HIS A 141 3.13 16.67 -2.42
C HIS A 141 2.99 18.16 -2.73
N GLU A 142 3.46 19.05 -1.85
CA GLU A 142 3.33 20.49 -2.07
C GLU A 142 4.46 21.03 -2.93
N ILE A 143 5.72 20.68 -2.63
CA ILE A 143 6.88 21.26 -3.30
C ILE A 143 7.20 20.48 -4.59
N LEU A 144 7.66 19.22 -4.48
CA LEU A 144 8.14 18.47 -5.64
C LEU A 144 7.05 18.25 -6.70
N ARG A 145 5.88 17.76 -6.30
CA ARG A 145 4.75 17.53 -7.19
C ARG A 145 3.99 18.81 -7.49
N GLY A 146 3.83 19.68 -6.49
CA GLY A 146 3.05 20.92 -6.56
C GLY A 146 3.68 21.98 -7.44
N GLU A 147 4.93 22.32 -7.19
CA GLU A 147 5.63 23.45 -7.81
C GLU A 147 6.43 23.02 -9.04
N PHE A 148 7.28 21.97 -8.94
CA PHE A 148 8.17 21.57 -10.03
C PHE A 148 7.47 20.76 -11.12
N ARG A 149 6.47 19.95 -10.79
CA ARG A 149 5.69 19.14 -11.74
C ARG A 149 6.54 18.24 -12.65
N GLU A 150 7.60 17.70 -12.11
CA GLU A 150 8.52 16.83 -12.81
C GLU A 150 8.23 15.35 -12.44
N PRO A 151 7.57 14.56 -13.29
CA PRO A 151 7.13 13.20 -12.91
C PRO A 151 8.30 12.25 -12.62
N ARG A 152 9.51 12.53 -13.12
CA ARG A 152 10.68 11.69 -12.86
C ARG A 152 11.21 11.77 -11.43
N ILE A 153 10.70 12.70 -10.60
CA ILE A 153 10.99 12.71 -9.16
C ILE A 153 10.63 11.38 -8.49
N HIS A 154 9.56 10.71 -8.97
CA HIS A 154 9.12 9.42 -8.45
C HIS A 154 10.15 8.29 -8.64
N PHE A 155 11.21 8.54 -9.42
CA PHE A 155 12.34 7.63 -9.61
C PHE A 155 13.65 8.17 -8.98
N ALA A 156 13.55 9.27 -8.22
CA ALA A 156 14.65 9.94 -7.54
C ALA A 156 14.50 10.01 -6.02
N ILE A 157 13.27 10.13 -5.52
CA ILE A 157 13.00 10.11 -4.08
C ILE A 157 12.77 8.67 -3.60
N ASN A 158 13.25 8.37 -2.39
CA ASN A 158 13.12 7.05 -1.79
C ASN A 158 12.52 7.18 -0.38
N CYS A 159 11.36 6.56 -0.19
CA CYS A 159 10.62 6.57 1.08
C CYS A 159 11.15 5.53 2.10
N GLY A 160 12.26 4.86 1.83
CA GLY A 160 12.81 3.79 2.67
C GLY A 160 12.23 2.41 2.42
N SER A 161 11.39 2.22 1.41
CA SER A 161 10.81 0.90 1.09
C SER A 161 11.50 0.22 -0.10
N ASN A 162 11.42 -1.11 -0.16
CA ASN A 162 11.94 -1.89 -1.29
C ASN A 162 11.20 -1.60 -2.61
N GLY A 163 9.95 -1.15 -2.54
CA GLY A 163 9.15 -0.78 -3.71
C GLY A 163 9.54 0.57 -4.32
N CYS A 164 10.31 1.40 -3.59
CA CYS A 164 10.87 2.65 -4.09
C CYS A 164 11.97 2.42 -5.13
N PRO A 165 12.31 3.44 -5.93
CA PRO A 165 13.50 3.40 -6.76
C PRO A 165 14.77 3.22 -5.92
N PRO A 166 15.83 2.63 -6.50
CA PRO A 166 17.13 2.49 -5.83
C PRO A 166 17.69 3.85 -5.36
N VAL A 167 18.23 3.90 -4.14
CA VAL A 167 18.98 5.09 -3.69
C VAL A 167 20.26 5.20 -4.51
N ARG A 168 20.59 6.41 -4.96
CA ARG A 168 21.86 6.64 -5.68
C ARG A 168 23.01 6.80 -4.68
N PRO A 169 24.22 6.29 -5.00
CA PRO A 169 25.40 6.45 -4.15
C PRO A 169 26.02 7.86 -4.23
N VAL A 170 25.37 8.79 -4.93
CA VAL A 170 25.77 10.19 -5.10
C VAL A 170 24.56 11.12 -5.10
N ALA A 171 24.76 12.36 -4.68
CA ALA A 171 23.73 13.41 -4.68
C ALA A 171 23.17 13.67 -6.09
N TYR A 172 21.98 14.25 -6.13
CA TYR A 172 21.46 14.93 -7.30
C TYR A 172 22.05 16.35 -7.34
N GLU A 173 22.51 16.79 -8.50
CA GLU A 173 23.08 18.12 -8.69
C GLU A 173 22.41 18.82 -9.87
N GLY A 174 22.21 20.15 -9.77
CA GLY A 174 21.50 20.90 -10.79
C GLY A 174 22.16 20.86 -12.17
N SER A 175 23.49 20.81 -12.19
CA SER A 175 24.30 20.86 -13.42
C SER A 175 24.00 19.71 -14.42
N ASP A 176 23.57 18.54 -13.95
CA ASP A 176 23.26 17.37 -14.77
C ASP A 176 21.89 16.74 -14.45
N LEU A 177 21.04 17.42 -13.66
CA LEU A 177 19.82 16.87 -13.08
C LEU A 177 18.90 16.20 -14.11
N ARG A 178 18.70 16.85 -15.27
CA ARG A 178 17.78 16.32 -16.30
C ARG A 178 18.26 14.98 -16.86
N ALA A 179 19.56 14.85 -17.09
CA ALA A 179 20.16 13.60 -17.55
C ALA A 179 20.12 12.53 -16.47
N THR A 180 20.39 12.92 -15.24
CA THR A 180 20.38 12.06 -14.07
C THR A 180 18.97 11.51 -13.76
N LEU A 181 17.93 12.35 -13.81
CA LEU A 181 16.54 11.92 -13.64
C LEU A 181 16.11 10.96 -14.74
N ARG A 182 16.52 11.23 -15.99
CA ARG A 182 16.27 10.31 -17.10
C ARG A 182 16.93 8.95 -16.88
N ALA A 183 18.21 8.95 -16.52
CA ALA A 183 18.95 7.71 -16.25
C ALA A 183 18.36 6.90 -15.08
N ALA A 184 17.94 7.57 -14.00
CA ALA A 184 17.27 6.94 -12.86
C ALA A 184 15.93 6.30 -13.27
N THR A 185 15.14 6.99 -14.10
CA THR A 185 13.90 6.46 -14.64
C THR A 185 14.12 5.23 -15.53
N GLU A 186 15.08 5.31 -16.46
CA GLU A 186 15.41 4.21 -17.36
C GLU A 186 15.96 3.00 -16.58
N GLN A 187 16.80 3.23 -15.57
CA GLN A 187 17.30 2.18 -14.67
C GLN A 187 16.17 1.48 -13.90
N PHE A 188 15.22 2.26 -13.37
CA PHE A 188 14.08 1.72 -12.67
C PHE A 188 13.22 0.84 -13.58
N LEU A 189 12.93 1.31 -14.79
CA LEU A 189 12.12 0.58 -15.79
C LEU A 189 12.86 -0.61 -16.41
N ALA A 190 14.18 -0.69 -16.34
CA ALA A 190 14.95 -1.83 -16.83
C ALA A 190 14.80 -3.09 -15.96
N SER A 191 14.31 -2.95 -14.73
CA SER A 191 13.99 -4.08 -13.86
C SER A 191 12.67 -4.73 -14.29
N GLU A 192 12.67 -6.05 -14.55
CA GLU A 192 11.44 -6.81 -14.86
C GLU A 192 10.39 -6.74 -13.75
N TRP A 193 10.80 -6.51 -12.52
CA TRP A 193 9.88 -6.27 -11.40
C TRP A 193 9.12 -4.95 -11.56
N ASN A 194 9.78 -3.91 -12.07
CA ASN A 194 9.21 -2.58 -12.19
C ASN A 194 8.52 -2.32 -13.54
N CYS A 195 8.99 -2.97 -14.61
CA CYS A 195 8.37 -2.89 -15.93
C CYS A 195 8.68 -4.15 -16.74
N ARG A 196 7.63 -4.86 -17.14
CA ARG A 196 7.72 -6.00 -18.07
C ARG A 196 6.59 -5.92 -19.10
N ILE A 197 6.96 -5.92 -20.37
CA ILE A 197 6.02 -5.89 -21.47
C ILE A 197 5.89 -7.31 -22.05
N ASP A 198 4.69 -7.89 -21.95
CA ASP A 198 4.35 -9.20 -22.47
C ASP A 198 3.55 -9.04 -23.77
N HIS A 199 4.26 -9.08 -24.89
CA HIS A 199 3.63 -8.94 -26.21
C HIS A 199 2.70 -10.11 -26.56
N ALA A 200 2.98 -11.31 -26.06
CA ALA A 200 2.15 -12.48 -26.33
C ALA A 200 0.80 -12.40 -25.58
N ALA A 201 0.83 -11.99 -24.34
CA ALA A 201 -0.37 -11.79 -23.53
C ALA A 201 -1.02 -10.40 -23.74
N ARG A 202 -0.39 -9.49 -24.48
CA ARG A 202 -0.78 -8.08 -24.66
C ARG A 202 -0.97 -7.36 -23.32
N ARG A 203 0.02 -7.48 -22.41
CA ARG A 203 0.01 -6.93 -21.04
C ARG A 203 1.27 -6.14 -20.77
N VAL A 204 1.12 -5.04 -20.04
CA VAL A 204 2.22 -4.25 -19.47
C VAL A 204 2.13 -4.36 -17.97
N PHE A 205 3.09 -5.07 -17.37
CA PHE A 205 3.24 -5.16 -15.92
C PHE A 205 4.14 -4.03 -15.47
N ILE A 206 3.65 -3.16 -14.60
CA ILE A 206 4.39 -1.98 -14.14
C ILE A 206 4.29 -1.77 -12.64
N SER A 207 5.29 -1.06 -12.10
CA SER A 207 5.32 -0.70 -10.69
C SER A 207 4.04 0.05 -10.27
N ARG A 208 3.60 -0.20 -9.06
CA ARG A 208 2.44 0.46 -8.48
C ARG A 208 2.63 1.97 -8.27
N ILE A 209 3.85 2.48 -8.31
CA ILE A 209 4.15 3.93 -8.35
C ILE A 209 3.34 4.61 -9.45
N PHE A 210 3.22 4.00 -10.62
CA PHE A 210 2.43 4.54 -11.73
C PHE A 210 0.93 4.62 -11.44
N LYS A 211 0.41 3.76 -10.56
CA LYS A 211 -0.99 3.86 -10.10
C LYS A 211 -1.14 4.94 -9.03
N MET A 212 -0.24 4.98 -8.06
CA MET A 212 -0.30 5.93 -6.94
C MET A 212 -0.20 7.38 -7.41
N TYR A 213 0.58 7.62 -8.46
CA TYR A 213 0.85 8.97 -8.99
C TYR A 213 0.43 9.14 -10.45
N ALA A 214 -0.61 8.42 -10.89
CA ALA A 214 -1.05 8.40 -12.30
C ALA A 214 -1.29 9.80 -12.88
N GLU A 215 -1.80 10.71 -12.07
CA GLU A 215 -2.04 12.11 -12.46
C GLU A 215 -0.77 12.88 -12.85
N ASP A 216 0.39 12.54 -12.27
CA ASP A 216 1.65 13.23 -12.56
C ASP A 216 2.23 12.80 -13.92
N PHE A 217 1.88 11.59 -14.38
CA PHE A 217 2.29 11.06 -15.68
C PHE A 217 1.35 11.44 -16.82
N ALA A 218 0.09 11.75 -16.53
CA ALA A 218 -0.95 12.00 -17.54
C ALA A 218 -1.50 13.44 -17.53
N GLY A 219 -1.01 14.28 -16.61
CA GLY A 219 -1.63 15.57 -16.34
C GLY A 219 -2.73 15.48 -15.29
N ARG A 220 -2.86 16.53 -14.48
CA ARG A 220 -3.55 16.54 -13.18
C ARG A 220 -5.07 16.36 -13.18
N ARG A 221 -5.71 16.26 -14.34
CA ARG A 221 -7.15 15.99 -14.46
C ARG A 221 -7.38 15.13 -15.68
N GLY A 222 -7.93 13.96 -15.48
CA GLY A 222 -8.22 13.04 -16.58
C GLY A 222 -9.19 11.95 -16.15
N THR A 223 -9.70 11.25 -17.14
CA THR A 223 -10.42 9.99 -17.00
C THR A 223 -9.43 8.86 -16.69
N SER A 224 -9.92 7.73 -16.23
CA SER A 224 -9.09 6.53 -16.03
C SER A 224 -8.34 6.11 -17.29
N GLN A 225 -8.95 6.32 -18.47
CA GLN A 225 -8.32 6.03 -19.76
C GLN A 225 -7.17 7.01 -20.07
N GLU A 226 -7.35 8.30 -19.81
CA GLU A 226 -6.30 9.31 -20.02
C GLU A 226 -5.12 9.08 -19.06
N TYR A 227 -5.38 8.69 -17.82
CA TYR A 227 -4.32 8.31 -16.88
C TYR A 227 -3.55 7.10 -17.36
N ARG A 228 -4.25 6.06 -17.82
CA ARG A 228 -3.64 4.87 -18.41
C ARG A 228 -2.76 5.22 -19.62
N ASP A 229 -3.28 5.99 -20.55
CA ASP A 229 -2.56 6.37 -21.77
C ASP A 229 -1.36 7.27 -21.46
N GLY A 230 -1.46 8.17 -20.50
CA GLY A 230 -0.35 9.00 -20.01
C GLY A 230 0.77 8.15 -19.42
N VAL A 231 0.44 7.19 -18.56
CA VAL A 231 1.40 6.23 -18.01
C VAL A 231 2.08 5.41 -19.10
N LEU A 232 1.32 4.87 -20.07
CA LEU A 232 1.90 4.09 -21.17
C LEU A 232 2.79 4.92 -22.09
N ARG A 233 2.45 6.20 -22.35
CA ARG A 233 3.33 7.14 -23.10
C ARG A 233 4.62 7.38 -22.32
N PHE A 234 4.54 7.63 -21.02
CA PHE A 234 5.72 7.82 -20.18
C PHE A 234 6.62 6.59 -20.20
N VAL A 235 6.05 5.38 -20.10
CA VAL A 235 6.80 4.12 -20.20
C VAL A 235 7.46 4.00 -21.57
N ALA A 236 6.74 4.27 -22.64
CA ALA A 236 7.26 4.25 -24.01
C ALA A 236 8.44 5.21 -24.20
N ASP A 237 8.34 6.44 -23.69
CA ASP A 237 9.39 7.48 -23.79
C ASP A 237 10.70 7.11 -23.06
N HIS A 238 10.63 6.21 -22.07
CA HIS A 238 11.78 5.77 -21.25
C HIS A 238 12.16 4.30 -21.47
N THR A 239 11.48 3.62 -22.37
CA THR A 239 11.83 2.28 -22.85
C THR A 239 12.07 2.35 -24.36
N ARG A 240 12.52 1.28 -24.97
CA ARG A 240 12.71 1.26 -26.44
C ARG A 240 11.47 0.74 -27.18
N VAL A 241 10.29 0.92 -26.61
CA VAL A 241 9.01 0.43 -27.15
C VAL A 241 8.16 1.60 -27.58
N ALA A 242 7.66 1.57 -28.83
CA ALA A 242 6.78 2.62 -29.32
C ALA A 242 5.41 2.55 -28.61
N PHE A 243 4.83 3.70 -28.29
CA PHE A 243 3.54 3.79 -27.62
C PHE A 243 2.45 3.03 -28.38
N GLU A 244 2.41 3.16 -29.71
CA GLU A 244 1.41 2.53 -30.59
C GLU A 244 1.43 1.00 -30.47
N THR A 245 2.56 0.41 -30.09
CA THR A 245 2.70 -1.04 -29.87
C THR A 245 1.98 -1.51 -28.61
N ILE A 246 1.90 -0.67 -27.59
CA ILE A 246 1.38 -1.03 -26.26
C ILE A 246 0.10 -0.25 -25.90
N ALA A 247 -0.38 0.63 -26.76
CA ALA A 247 -1.51 1.52 -26.49
C ALA A 247 -2.80 0.81 -26.11
N ASP A 248 -3.02 -0.40 -26.60
CA ASP A 248 -4.19 -1.23 -26.33
C ASP A 248 -3.92 -2.43 -25.43
N TYR A 249 -2.69 -2.52 -24.82
CA TYR A 249 -2.36 -3.58 -23.88
C TYR A 249 -3.04 -3.34 -22.52
N GLU A 250 -3.39 -4.42 -21.84
CA GLU A 250 -3.85 -4.35 -20.45
C GLU A 250 -2.69 -3.90 -19.55
N VAL A 251 -2.93 -2.90 -18.70
CA VAL A 251 -1.97 -2.47 -17.67
C VAL A 251 -2.24 -3.23 -16.38
N VAL A 252 -1.23 -3.95 -15.91
CA VAL A 252 -1.25 -4.69 -14.64
C VAL A 252 -0.26 -4.06 -13.68
N TYR A 253 -0.75 -3.57 -12.56
CA TYR A 253 0.10 -2.95 -11.55
C TYR A 253 0.69 -4.01 -10.63
N ASN A 254 2.02 -4.06 -10.54
CA ASN A 254 2.73 -4.95 -9.65
C ASN A 254 2.47 -4.59 -8.18
N VAL A 255 2.68 -5.57 -7.32
CA VAL A 255 2.62 -5.39 -5.87
C VAL A 255 3.73 -4.45 -5.42
N TYR A 256 3.42 -3.52 -4.51
CA TYR A 256 4.42 -2.64 -3.91
C TYR A 256 4.97 -3.24 -2.61
N ASP A 257 6.28 -3.34 -2.49
CA ASP A 257 6.94 -3.87 -1.29
C ASP A 257 7.27 -2.74 -0.31
N TRP A 258 6.51 -2.67 0.78
CA TRP A 258 6.70 -1.72 1.87
C TRP A 258 7.76 -2.14 2.91
N GLY A 259 8.44 -3.27 2.69
CA GLY A 259 9.59 -3.67 3.51
C GLY A 259 10.71 -2.65 3.43
N LEU A 260 11.44 -2.44 4.54
CA LEU A 260 12.57 -1.53 4.56
C LEU A 260 13.63 -1.97 3.52
N ASN A 261 14.15 -1.04 2.75
CA ASN A 261 15.21 -1.24 1.75
C ASN A 261 16.59 -1.44 2.39
N ASP A 262 16.67 -2.29 3.41
CA ASP A 262 17.86 -2.56 4.20
C ASP A 262 18.78 -3.58 3.50
N ALA A 263 20.03 -3.19 3.22
CA ALA A 263 21.02 -4.04 2.55
C ALA A 263 21.43 -5.26 3.41
N ASN A 264 21.31 -5.16 4.74
CA ASN A 264 21.74 -6.22 5.67
C ASN A 264 20.60 -7.19 6.02
N ARG A 265 19.37 -6.90 5.59
CA ARG A 265 18.28 -7.83 5.81
C ARG A 265 18.34 -9.00 4.85
N GLN A 266 18.48 -10.18 5.41
CA GLN A 266 18.33 -11.46 4.71
C GLN A 266 16.93 -11.59 4.09
N PRO A 267 16.76 -12.41 3.03
CA PRO A 267 15.58 -12.45 2.19
C PRO A 267 14.31 -12.55 3.04
N HIS A 268 13.43 -11.61 2.80
CA HIS A 268 12.11 -11.55 3.39
C HIS A 268 11.26 -12.74 2.95
N LEU A 269 10.26 -13.08 3.75
CA LEU A 269 9.17 -13.95 3.32
C LEU A 269 8.33 -13.29 2.20
N GLY A 270 8.99 -12.73 1.16
CA GLY A 270 8.34 -11.95 0.12
C GLY A 270 8.02 -10.49 0.50
N PRO A 271 7.45 -9.71 -0.42
CA PRO A 271 7.09 -8.32 -0.22
C PRO A 271 6.16 -8.10 0.96
N ILE A 272 6.33 -6.97 1.67
CA ILE A 272 5.37 -6.51 2.68
C ILE A 272 4.26 -5.76 1.94
N LEU A 273 3.07 -6.35 1.91
CA LEU A 273 1.89 -5.75 1.29
C LEU A 273 1.17 -4.84 2.27
N PHE A 274 0.91 -3.63 1.82
CA PHE A 274 -0.08 -2.76 2.41
C PHE A 274 -1.43 -3.02 1.75
N HIS A 275 -2.49 -3.18 2.55
CA HIS A 275 -3.83 -3.25 1.97
C HIS A 275 -4.21 -1.84 1.51
N GLU A 276 -3.96 -1.57 0.24
CA GLU A 276 -4.49 -0.38 -0.39
C GLU A 276 -6.00 -0.48 -0.56
N PRO A 277 -6.69 0.66 -0.62
CA PRO A 277 -8.06 0.70 -1.11
C PRO A 277 -8.11 0.04 -2.47
N VAL A 278 -8.77 -1.08 -2.56
CA VAL A 278 -8.98 -1.77 -3.84
C VAL A 278 -10.21 -1.15 -4.47
N GLU A 279 -10.12 -0.74 -5.73
CA GLU A 279 -11.31 -0.58 -6.54
C GLU A 279 -11.95 -1.97 -6.65
N HIS A 280 -12.98 -2.20 -5.87
CA HIS A 280 -13.63 -3.51 -5.78
C HIS A 280 -14.35 -3.90 -7.07
N PHE A 281 -14.61 -2.93 -7.93
CA PHE A 281 -15.18 -3.11 -9.28
C PHE A 281 -14.85 -1.90 -10.15
N ALA A 282 -14.63 -2.15 -11.43
CA ALA A 282 -14.52 -1.11 -12.45
C ALA A 282 -15.91 -0.70 -12.97
N ALA A 283 -15.98 0.47 -13.63
CA ALA A 283 -17.17 0.84 -14.37
C ALA A 283 -17.40 -0.20 -15.50
N GLY A 284 -18.56 -0.86 -15.47
CA GLY A 284 -18.92 -1.91 -16.44
C GLY A 284 -18.72 -3.34 -15.96
N ASP A 285 -18.12 -3.59 -14.80
CA ASP A 285 -18.11 -4.93 -14.19
C ASP A 285 -19.55 -5.39 -13.91
N THR A 286 -19.79 -6.66 -14.17
CA THR A 286 -21.07 -7.34 -13.90
C THR A 286 -20.92 -8.53 -12.96
N GLU A 287 -19.69 -8.80 -12.50
CA GLU A 287 -19.29 -9.93 -11.67
C GLU A 287 -18.34 -9.46 -10.56
N LEU A 288 -18.28 -10.21 -9.48
CA LEU A 288 -17.27 -9.99 -8.44
C LEU A 288 -15.87 -10.29 -8.99
N ARG A 289 -14.92 -9.38 -8.80
CA ARG A 289 -13.51 -9.62 -9.09
C ARG A 289 -12.78 -10.32 -7.96
N GLU A 290 -13.35 -10.27 -6.77
CA GLU A 290 -12.79 -10.83 -5.56
C GLU A 290 -13.90 -11.40 -4.68
N LEU A 291 -13.67 -12.59 -4.12
CA LEU A 291 -14.58 -13.25 -3.19
C LEU A 291 -13.78 -13.92 -2.08
N HIS A 292 -14.15 -13.66 -0.83
CA HIS A 292 -13.60 -14.36 0.32
C HIS A 292 -14.47 -15.59 0.64
N LEU A 293 -13.88 -16.76 0.75
CA LEU A 293 -14.51 -17.95 1.29
C LEU A 293 -14.16 -18.06 2.77
N TYR A 294 -15.20 -18.13 3.61
CA TYR A 294 -15.08 -18.13 5.06
C TYR A 294 -15.59 -19.42 5.66
N GLU A 295 -14.71 -20.19 6.27
CA GLU A 295 -15.00 -21.52 6.84
C GLU A 295 -15.28 -21.49 8.35
N GLY A 296 -15.15 -20.32 8.99
CA GLY A 296 -15.33 -20.14 10.41
C GLY A 296 -14.18 -19.41 11.08
N ASN A 297 -14.23 -19.32 12.40
CA ASN A 297 -13.23 -18.61 13.19
C ASN A 297 -12.33 -19.53 14.05
N PHE A 298 -12.32 -20.84 13.77
CA PHE A 298 -11.42 -21.79 14.43
C PHE A 298 -9.96 -21.48 14.07
N CYS A 299 -9.14 -21.22 15.08
CA CYS A 299 -7.74 -20.80 14.91
C CYS A 299 -6.87 -21.39 16.01
N ASN A 300 -5.61 -21.68 15.70
CA ASN A 300 -4.61 -22.12 16.69
C ASN A 300 -4.00 -20.98 17.51
N ARG A 301 -4.53 -19.75 17.38
CA ARG A 301 -4.13 -18.56 18.13
C ARG A 301 -5.34 -17.85 18.71
N THR A 302 -5.09 -17.04 19.76
CA THR A 302 -6.07 -16.15 20.36
C THR A 302 -5.50 -14.74 20.35
N CYS A 303 -5.59 -14.06 19.22
CA CYS A 303 -5.05 -12.72 19.08
C CYS A 303 -6.01 -11.70 19.69
N THR A 304 -5.53 -10.83 20.58
CA THR A 304 -6.32 -9.80 21.25
C THR A 304 -6.91 -8.74 20.32
N TRP A 305 -6.46 -8.72 19.08
CA TRP A 305 -6.86 -7.79 18.02
C TRP A 305 -7.53 -8.50 16.83
N CYS A 306 -7.93 -9.76 17.00
CA CYS A 306 -8.54 -10.53 15.91
C CYS A 306 -9.92 -9.98 15.54
N THR A 307 -10.08 -9.59 14.29
CA THR A 307 -11.31 -8.98 13.78
C THR A 307 -12.51 -9.93 13.69
N ILE A 308 -12.24 -11.23 13.71
CA ILE A 308 -13.27 -12.29 13.64
C ILE A 308 -13.32 -13.16 14.89
N ASN A 309 -12.70 -12.73 15.99
CA ASN A 309 -12.63 -13.48 17.25
C ASN A 309 -12.07 -14.91 17.08
N GLY A 310 -11.09 -15.10 16.19
CA GLY A 310 -10.46 -16.40 15.95
C GLY A 310 -9.82 -16.98 17.22
N SER A 311 -10.14 -18.24 17.53
CA SER A 311 -9.63 -18.92 18.71
C SER A 311 -9.68 -20.45 18.56
N PRO A 312 -8.98 -21.21 19.46
CA PRO A 312 -9.10 -22.67 19.51
C PRO A 312 -10.49 -23.18 19.90
N GLN A 313 -11.37 -22.32 20.38
CA GLN A 313 -12.78 -22.61 20.69
C GLN A 313 -13.72 -22.13 19.59
N GLY A 314 -13.17 -21.58 18.51
CA GLY A 314 -13.95 -21.15 17.36
C GLY A 314 -14.68 -22.31 16.66
N TRP A 315 -15.58 -21.95 15.78
CA TRP A 315 -16.29 -22.91 14.96
C TRP A 315 -15.63 -23.10 13.58
N TYR A 316 -15.88 -24.24 12.98
CA TYR A 316 -15.42 -24.59 11.65
C TYR A 316 -16.50 -25.42 10.95
N GLU A 317 -16.71 -25.18 9.66
CA GLU A 317 -17.59 -25.95 8.81
C GLU A 317 -16.99 -26.04 7.39
N PRO A 318 -16.83 -27.24 6.83
CA PRO A 318 -16.30 -27.40 5.48
C PRO A 318 -17.27 -26.86 4.42
N TYR A 319 -16.76 -26.47 3.26
CA TYR A 319 -17.57 -25.98 2.16
C TYR A 319 -18.40 -27.12 1.54
N ALA A 320 -19.72 -26.96 1.53
CA ALA A 320 -20.59 -27.83 0.75
C ALA A 320 -20.40 -27.55 -0.77
N THR A 321 -20.74 -28.54 -1.59
CA THR A 321 -20.61 -28.43 -3.06
C THR A 321 -21.37 -27.24 -3.62
N GLU A 322 -22.57 -26.98 -3.10
CA GLU A 322 -23.43 -25.89 -3.52
C GLU A 322 -22.82 -24.50 -3.21
N VAL A 323 -22.05 -24.39 -2.12
CA VAL A 323 -21.30 -23.18 -1.77
C VAL A 323 -20.19 -22.92 -2.78
N LEU A 324 -19.45 -23.99 -3.16
CA LEU A 324 -18.37 -23.87 -4.15
C LEU A 324 -18.92 -23.58 -5.55
N ASP A 325 -20.06 -24.18 -5.93
CA ASP A 325 -20.76 -23.87 -7.18
C ASP A 325 -21.19 -22.41 -7.22
N GLN A 326 -21.76 -21.91 -6.13
CA GLN A 326 -22.16 -20.52 -6.01
C GLN A 326 -20.94 -19.57 -6.07
N ALA A 327 -19.82 -19.93 -5.44
CA ALA A 327 -18.58 -19.17 -5.53
C ALA A 327 -18.07 -19.06 -6.97
N ALA A 328 -18.03 -20.20 -7.69
CA ALA A 328 -17.62 -20.25 -9.09
C ALA A 328 -18.53 -19.45 -10.02
N ALA A 329 -19.84 -19.37 -9.71
CA ALA A 329 -20.80 -18.61 -10.50
C ALA A 329 -20.78 -17.11 -10.20
N SER A 330 -20.33 -16.70 -9.00
CA SER A 330 -20.41 -15.30 -8.53
C SER A 330 -19.13 -14.51 -8.76
N VAL A 331 -18.00 -15.15 -9.01
CA VAL A 331 -16.71 -14.49 -9.22
C VAL A 331 -16.25 -14.65 -10.66
N ALA A 332 -15.64 -13.60 -11.23
CA ALA A 332 -15.06 -13.67 -12.56
C ALA A 332 -14.07 -14.84 -12.67
N ALA A 333 -14.10 -15.55 -13.79
CA ALA A 333 -13.30 -16.76 -14.00
C ALA A 333 -11.77 -16.53 -13.86
N ASP A 334 -11.30 -15.30 -14.04
CA ASP A 334 -9.92 -14.84 -13.87
C ASP A 334 -9.73 -13.95 -12.61
N GLY A 335 -10.73 -13.89 -11.74
CA GLY A 335 -10.74 -13.11 -10.50
C GLY A 335 -9.84 -13.70 -9.40
N ASN A 336 -10.10 -13.33 -8.16
CA ASN A 336 -9.37 -13.81 -6.98
C ASN A 336 -10.33 -14.42 -5.96
N ILE A 337 -10.16 -15.69 -5.63
CA ILE A 337 -10.84 -16.34 -4.52
C ILE A 337 -9.88 -16.43 -3.35
N LYS A 338 -10.28 -15.90 -2.21
CA LYS A 338 -9.46 -15.81 -1.00
C LYS A 338 -10.02 -16.73 0.09
N PHE A 339 -9.19 -17.64 0.58
CA PHE A 339 -9.51 -18.46 1.74
C PHE A 339 -9.18 -17.68 3.00
N TYR A 340 -10.21 -17.37 3.77
CA TYR A 340 -10.17 -16.51 4.94
C TYR A 340 -11.01 -17.09 6.06
N GLY A 341 -10.58 -16.91 7.28
CA GLY A 341 -11.28 -17.45 8.44
C GLY A 341 -10.39 -17.38 9.68
N GLY A 342 -10.48 -18.38 10.55
CA GLY A 342 -9.59 -18.55 11.68
C GLY A 342 -8.16 -18.79 11.21
N GLU A 343 -7.83 -20.05 10.93
CA GLU A 343 -6.54 -20.43 10.34
C GLU A 343 -6.75 -21.54 9.28
N PRO A 344 -6.79 -21.22 7.99
CA PRO A 344 -7.07 -22.16 6.91
C PRO A 344 -6.12 -23.36 6.85
N THR A 345 -4.87 -23.19 7.30
CA THR A 345 -3.88 -24.28 7.26
C THR A 345 -4.20 -25.44 8.22
N LEU A 346 -5.09 -25.24 9.19
CA LEU A 346 -5.58 -26.33 10.06
C LEU A 346 -6.41 -27.34 9.27
N HIS A 347 -7.02 -26.90 8.16
CA HIS A 347 -7.88 -27.67 7.29
C HIS A 347 -7.34 -27.73 5.84
N ALA A 348 -6.02 -27.86 5.69
CA ALA A 348 -5.33 -27.76 4.40
C ALA A 348 -5.91 -28.69 3.32
N ASP A 349 -6.32 -29.90 3.70
CA ASP A 349 -6.88 -30.87 2.75
C ASP A 349 -8.23 -30.37 2.17
N VAL A 350 -9.07 -29.76 3.00
CA VAL A 350 -10.35 -29.15 2.57
C VAL A 350 -10.12 -27.98 1.63
N ILE A 351 -9.13 -27.12 1.93
CA ILE A 351 -8.76 -26.00 1.05
C ILE A 351 -8.28 -26.53 -0.31
N ILE A 352 -7.42 -27.54 -0.32
CA ILE A 352 -6.90 -28.15 -1.54
C ILE A 352 -8.03 -28.74 -2.37
N ASP A 353 -8.97 -29.45 -1.75
CA ASP A 353 -10.10 -30.06 -2.45
C ASP A 353 -11.06 -28.97 -3.00
N ALA A 354 -11.31 -27.90 -2.25
CA ALA A 354 -12.08 -26.75 -2.72
C ALA A 354 -11.40 -26.08 -3.94
N MET A 355 -10.08 -25.87 -3.89
CA MET A 355 -9.33 -25.31 -5.02
C MET A 355 -9.42 -26.19 -6.26
N ARG A 356 -9.25 -27.51 -6.11
CA ARG A 356 -9.39 -28.49 -7.22
C ARG A 356 -10.79 -28.47 -7.81
N TYR A 357 -11.81 -28.42 -6.94
CA TYR A 357 -13.19 -28.36 -7.36
C TYR A 357 -13.46 -27.09 -8.19
N LEU A 358 -13.05 -25.93 -7.70
CA LEU A 358 -13.20 -24.65 -8.39
C LEU A 358 -12.45 -24.64 -9.74
N ARG A 359 -11.24 -25.22 -9.83
CA ARG A 359 -10.53 -25.43 -11.10
C ARG A 359 -11.32 -26.28 -12.08
N ALA A 360 -11.93 -27.37 -11.59
CA ALA A 360 -12.78 -28.23 -12.41
C ALA A 360 -14.05 -27.52 -12.91
N ARG A 361 -14.53 -26.50 -12.21
CA ARG A 361 -15.63 -25.61 -12.63
C ARG A 361 -15.21 -24.46 -13.55
N GLY A 362 -13.95 -24.42 -13.97
CA GLY A 362 -13.44 -23.45 -14.96
C GLY A 362 -12.86 -22.17 -14.36
N PHE A 363 -12.71 -22.08 -13.03
CA PHE A 363 -12.01 -20.95 -12.41
C PHE A 363 -10.52 -20.99 -12.79
N ARG A 364 -10.02 -19.89 -13.39
CA ARG A 364 -8.64 -19.74 -13.86
C ARG A 364 -7.86 -18.67 -13.12
N GLY A 365 -8.53 -17.98 -12.19
CA GLY A 365 -7.98 -16.87 -11.45
C GLY A 365 -7.00 -17.27 -10.35
N LEU A 366 -6.75 -16.38 -9.43
CA LEU A 366 -5.82 -16.53 -8.33
C LEU A 366 -6.52 -17.11 -7.09
N PHE A 367 -5.83 -17.97 -6.36
CA PHE A 367 -6.20 -18.32 -4.99
C PHE A 367 -5.28 -17.63 -4.01
N THR A 368 -5.82 -16.93 -3.03
CA THR A 368 -5.04 -16.29 -1.96
C THR A 368 -5.39 -16.92 -0.61
N ILE A 369 -4.40 -17.39 0.12
CA ILE A 369 -4.57 -17.99 1.43
C ILE A 369 -4.09 -17.03 2.51
N PHE A 370 -4.97 -16.60 3.41
CA PHE A 370 -4.60 -15.82 4.58
C PHE A 370 -4.23 -16.75 5.72
N SER A 371 -2.97 -16.69 6.18
CA SER A 371 -2.47 -17.58 7.22
C SER A 371 -1.61 -16.86 8.24
N ASN A 372 -1.58 -17.33 9.47
CA ASN A 372 -0.62 -16.89 10.48
C ASN A 372 0.77 -17.55 10.31
N GLY A 373 0.93 -18.45 9.36
CA GLY A 373 2.21 -19.09 8.99
C GLY A 373 2.74 -20.15 9.96
N VAL A 374 2.09 -20.38 11.10
CA VAL A 374 2.58 -21.32 12.14
C VAL A 374 2.66 -22.74 11.62
N LYS A 375 1.70 -23.15 10.79
CA LYS A 375 1.64 -24.45 10.13
C LYS A 375 2.29 -24.40 8.74
N ALA A 376 3.57 -24.01 8.69
CA ALA A 376 4.31 -23.78 7.45
C ALA A 376 4.23 -24.96 6.48
N GLU A 377 4.37 -26.20 6.96
CA GLU A 377 4.28 -27.43 6.14
C GLU A 377 2.94 -27.54 5.42
N ARG A 378 1.84 -27.25 6.14
CA ARG A 378 0.48 -27.28 5.57
C ARG A 378 0.24 -26.14 4.59
N LEU A 379 0.76 -24.93 4.88
CA LEU A 379 0.67 -23.81 3.95
C LEU A 379 1.41 -24.12 2.64
N ILE A 380 2.63 -24.67 2.73
CA ILE A 380 3.41 -25.09 1.57
C ILE A 380 2.66 -26.18 0.79
N GLN A 381 2.02 -27.12 1.45
CA GLN A 381 1.20 -28.16 0.80
C GLN A 381 0.05 -27.55 -0.01
N ILE A 382 -0.66 -26.56 0.52
CA ILE A 382 -1.71 -25.82 -0.20
C ILE A 382 -1.10 -25.12 -1.42
N LEU A 383 -0.04 -24.34 -1.23
CA LEU A 383 0.59 -23.58 -2.32
C LEU A 383 1.18 -24.47 -3.42
N ALA A 384 1.74 -25.61 -3.07
CA ALA A 384 2.27 -26.58 -4.02
C ALA A 384 1.18 -27.30 -4.83
N SER A 385 -0.06 -27.35 -4.33
CA SER A 385 -1.17 -28.02 -5.00
C SER A 385 -1.71 -27.27 -6.22
N ASP A 386 -1.44 -25.96 -6.32
CA ASP A 386 -1.92 -25.10 -7.43
C ASP A 386 -0.87 -24.03 -7.77
N ALA A 387 -0.49 -23.94 -9.06
CA ALA A 387 0.53 -23.00 -9.52
C ALA A 387 0.07 -21.52 -9.47
N ARG A 388 -1.22 -21.26 -9.41
CA ARG A 388 -1.84 -19.93 -9.30
C ARG A 388 -2.41 -19.68 -7.90
N SER A 389 -1.66 -20.10 -6.88
CA SER A 389 -1.99 -19.80 -5.48
C SER A 389 -0.87 -19.01 -4.83
N GLU A 390 -1.25 -18.14 -3.91
CA GLU A 390 -0.35 -17.34 -3.11
C GLU A 390 -0.80 -17.33 -1.65
N ALA A 391 0.08 -16.93 -0.76
CA ALA A 391 -0.26 -16.73 0.65
C ALA A 391 0.05 -15.32 1.10
N VAL A 392 -0.81 -14.78 1.97
CA VAL A 392 -0.57 -13.57 2.73
C VAL A 392 -0.40 -13.96 4.19
N LEU A 393 0.79 -13.79 4.72
CA LEU A 393 1.09 -14.08 6.11
C LEU A 393 0.61 -12.95 7.00
N ASN A 394 -0.45 -13.22 7.75
CA ASN A 394 -1.04 -12.30 8.71
C ASN A 394 -0.40 -12.46 10.10
N TYR A 395 0.92 -12.34 10.21
CA TYR A 395 1.50 -12.11 11.52
C TYR A 395 1.70 -10.63 11.72
N SER A 396 1.34 -10.16 12.90
CA SER A 396 1.34 -8.73 13.18
C SER A 396 2.75 -8.16 13.12
N ILE A 397 2.99 -7.35 12.13
CA ILE A 397 4.21 -6.55 12.01
C ILE A 397 4.15 -5.34 12.97
N TYR A 398 2.95 -4.93 13.40
CA TYR A 398 2.68 -3.73 14.20
C TYR A 398 2.92 -3.88 15.69
N HIS A 399 2.85 -5.09 16.23
CA HIS A 399 2.83 -5.28 17.67
C HIS A 399 4.21 -5.68 18.17
N GLY A 400 5.05 -4.70 18.43
CA GLY A 400 6.37 -4.91 19.00
C GLY A 400 6.35 -5.61 20.37
N ARG A 401 5.22 -5.60 21.08
CA ARG A 401 5.07 -6.25 22.38
C ARG A 401 4.20 -7.50 22.38
N ASP A 402 3.20 -7.57 21.52
CA ASP A 402 2.16 -8.62 21.53
C ASP A 402 2.16 -9.50 20.27
N ALA A 403 3.08 -9.27 19.34
CA ALA A 403 3.26 -10.15 18.20
C ALA A 403 3.92 -11.44 18.66
N GLU A 404 3.18 -12.53 18.69
CA GLU A 404 3.82 -13.83 18.74
C GLU A 404 4.68 -14.00 17.49
N PRO A 405 6.01 -14.09 17.61
CA PRO A 405 6.86 -14.25 16.43
C PRO A 405 6.54 -15.57 15.75
N LEU A 406 6.69 -15.59 14.43
CA LEU A 406 6.61 -16.83 13.69
C LEU A 406 7.70 -17.79 14.23
N PRO A 407 7.36 -19.04 14.60
CA PRO A 407 8.35 -20.00 15.10
C PRO A 407 9.54 -20.12 14.14
N ALA A 408 10.76 -20.12 14.64
CA ALA A 408 11.98 -20.09 13.83
C ALA A 408 12.00 -21.19 12.75
N ARG A 409 11.57 -22.42 13.08
CA ARG A 409 11.46 -23.51 12.10
C ARG A 409 10.45 -23.20 11.01
N ALA A 410 9.28 -22.67 11.36
CA ALA A 410 8.25 -22.31 10.37
C ALA A 410 8.75 -21.20 9.44
N ARG A 411 9.41 -20.18 10.01
CA ARG A 411 10.03 -19.10 9.26
C ARG A 411 11.04 -19.64 8.25
N ALA A 412 12.02 -20.43 8.69
CA ALA A 412 13.06 -20.99 7.83
C ALA A 412 12.48 -21.83 6.68
N MET A 413 11.43 -22.62 6.94
CA MET A 413 10.76 -23.41 5.91
C MET A 413 10.07 -22.53 4.86
N LEU A 414 9.35 -21.51 5.30
CA LEU A 414 8.63 -20.59 4.40
C LEU A 414 9.63 -19.76 3.58
N GLU A 415 10.72 -19.30 4.18
CA GLU A 415 11.79 -18.57 3.50
C GLU A 415 12.46 -19.41 2.41
N ALA A 416 12.80 -20.66 2.74
CA ALA A 416 13.38 -21.58 1.77
C ALA A 416 12.44 -21.87 0.60
N TRP A 417 11.14 -22.06 0.88
CA TRP A 417 10.14 -22.28 -0.15
C TRP A 417 9.90 -21.03 -1.00
N ALA A 418 9.81 -19.85 -0.39
CA ALA A 418 9.63 -18.57 -1.09
C ALA A 418 10.82 -18.23 -2.01
N THR A 419 12.04 -18.56 -1.60
CA THR A 419 13.23 -18.42 -2.45
C THR A 419 13.13 -19.26 -3.73
N ALA A 420 12.62 -20.50 -3.61
CA ALA A 420 12.42 -21.38 -4.76
C ALA A 420 11.14 -21.04 -5.57
N ASN A 421 10.21 -20.28 -4.99
CA ASN A 421 8.92 -19.93 -5.56
C ASN A 421 8.64 -18.43 -5.35
N PRO A 422 9.36 -17.54 -6.05
CA PRO A 422 9.25 -16.10 -5.85
C PRO A 422 7.83 -15.59 -6.10
N ASN A 423 7.45 -14.55 -5.38
CA ASN A 423 6.15 -13.87 -5.50
C ASN A 423 4.92 -14.75 -5.20
N ARG A 424 5.07 -15.74 -4.32
CA ARG A 424 3.97 -16.59 -3.90
C ARG A 424 3.70 -16.59 -2.39
N ILE A 425 4.58 -15.99 -1.60
CA ILE A 425 4.35 -15.73 -0.17
C ILE A 425 4.60 -14.25 0.09
N PHE A 426 3.60 -13.58 0.62
CA PHE A 426 3.64 -12.16 0.96
C PHE A 426 3.47 -11.97 2.45
N GLN A 427 4.03 -10.90 2.98
CA GLN A 427 3.78 -10.49 4.36
C GLN A 427 2.64 -9.47 4.37
N GLY A 428 1.52 -9.82 5.01
CA GLY A 428 0.40 -8.92 5.18
C GLY A 428 0.74 -7.85 6.19
N TYR A 429 0.62 -6.59 5.77
CA TYR A 429 0.63 -5.48 6.69
C TYR A 429 -0.77 -5.35 7.30
N LYS A 430 -0.91 -5.62 8.59
CA LYS A 430 -2.21 -5.61 9.24
C LYS A 430 -2.43 -4.29 9.95
N ILE A 431 -3.38 -3.52 9.46
CA ILE A 431 -3.97 -2.42 10.20
C ILE A 431 -4.89 -3.03 11.26
N LEU A 432 -4.85 -2.49 12.47
CA LEU A 432 -5.80 -2.86 13.50
C LEU A 432 -7.13 -2.18 13.27
N PHE A 433 -8.18 -2.95 13.32
CA PHE A 433 -9.54 -2.45 13.20
C PHE A 433 -10.25 -2.54 14.54
N HIS A 434 -11.09 -1.56 14.82
CA HIS A 434 -12.00 -1.59 15.96
C HIS A 434 -13.16 -2.55 15.70
N ALA A 435 -12.85 -3.83 15.48
CA ALA A 435 -13.82 -4.89 15.21
C ALA A 435 -13.38 -6.19 15.90
N GLY A 436 -14.31 -7.08 16.20
CA GLY A 436 -14.05 -8.33 16.88
C GLY A 436 -13.38 -8.11 18.25
N ALA A 437 -12.34 -8.91 18.57
CA ALA A 437 -11.57 -8.78 19.80
C ALA A 437 -10.83 -7.44 19.93
N GLY A 438 -10.57 -6.76 18.81
CA GLY A 438 -9.93 -5.45 18.78
C GLY A 438 -10.87 -4.25 18.98
N ALA A 439 -12.18 -4.49 19.12
CA ALA A 439 -13.20 -3.43 19.13
C ALA A 439 -13.00 -2.36 20.21
N ASP A 440 -12.45 -2.74 21.36
CA ASP A 440 -12.25 -1.86 22.52
C ASP A 440 -10.77 -1.53 22.78
N SER A 441 -9.88 -1.90 21.86
CA SER A 441 -8.47 -1.58 22.01
C SER A 441 -8.27 -0.06 22.05
N ALA A 442 -7.50 0.42 23.03
CA ALA A 442 -7.08 1.83 23.08
C ALA A 442 -6.07 2.17 21.96
N TYR A 443 -5.75 1.19 21.13
CA TYR A 443 -4.79 1.26 20.06
C TYR A 443 -5.43 1.98 18.88
N ASP A 444 -4.93 3.17 18.60
CA ASP A 444 -5.12 3.90 17.34
C ASP A 444 -6.51 4.39 16.91
N ARG A 445 -7.19 5.10 17.77
CA ARG A 445 -8.26 5.99 17.31
C ARG A 445 -7.79 6.99 16.24
N ASP A 446 -6.54 7.46 16.39
CA ASP A 446 -5.97 8.48 15.50
C ASP A 446 -5.52 7.90 14.16
N ARG A 447 -5.09 6.64 14.11
CA ARG A 447 -4.59 5.99 12.89
C ARG A 447 -5.66 5.54 11.94
N GLU A 448 -6.75 5.01 12.45
CA GLU A 448 -7.87 4.64 11.62
C GLU A 448 -8.48 5.87 10.95
N ALA A 449 -8.55 7.00 11.68
CA ALA A 449 -8.96 8.28 11.13
C ALA A 449 -7.98 8.82 10.08
N ASP A 450 -6.66 8.70 10.31
CA ASP A 450 -5.64 9.17 9.36
C ASP A 450 -5.57 8.28 8.11
N PHE A 451 -5.78 6.98 8.24
CA PHE A 451 -5.85 6.07 7.10
C PHE A 451 -7.09 6.35 6.23
N HIS A 452 -8.20 6.71 6.85
CA HIS A 452 -9.40 7.19 6.16
C HIS A 452 -9.25 8.63 5.62
N GLY A 453 -8.29 9.40 6.11
CA GLY A 453 -7.93 10.73 5.59
C GLY A 453 -7.43 10.72 4.15
N LEU A 454 -7.03 9.56 3.62
CA LEU A 454 -6.78 9.34 2.18
C LEU A 454 -8.07 9.35 1.34
N GLY A 455 -9.22 9.66 1.92
CA GLY A 455 -10.50 9.81 1.21
C GLY A 455 -11.12 8.51 0.71
N THR A 456 -10.68 7.38 1.21
CA THR A 456 -10.98 6.06 0.63
C THR A 456 -12.05 5.28 1.36
N GLY A 457 -12.57 5.78 2.48
CA GLY A 457 -13.61 5.11 3.24
C GLY A 457 -13.18 3.74 3.80
N CYS A 458 -14.14 2.88 4.13
CA CYS A 458 -13.85 1.54 4.61
C CYS A 458 -13.18 0.69 3.54
N VAL A 459 -11.89 0.41 3.71
CA VAL A 459 -11.03 -0.34 2.76
C VAL A 459 -11.17 -1.86 2.85
N ARG A 460 -11.98 -2.38 3.80
CA ARG A 460 -12.09 -3.80 4.10
C ARG A 460 -13.44 -4.42 3.79
N CYS A 461 -14.28 -3.71 3.09
CA CYS A 461 -15.56 -4.24 2.66
C CYS A 461 -15.38 -5.10 1.41
N PHE A 462 -15.02 -6.36 1.62
CA PHE A 462 -14.95 -7.37 0.57
C PHE A 462 -16.12 -8.34 0.68
N PRO A 463 -16.71 -8.81 -0.43
CA PRO A 463 -17.75 -9.81 -0.36
C PRO A 463 -17.20 -11.14 0.19
N VAL A 464 -17.96 -11.73 1.09
CA VAL A 464 -17.65 -13.00 1.74
C VAL A 464 -18.78 -13.98 1.50
N LEU A 465 -18.45 -15.19 1.10
CA LEU A 465 -19.37 -16.33 1.11
C LEU A 465 -18.95 -17.29 2.23
N THR A 466 -19.83 -17.44 3.21
CA THR A 466 -19.57 -18.37 4.33
C THR A 466 -19.83 -19.81 3.92
N SER A 467 -19.20 -20.76 4.62
CA SER A 467 -19.51 -22.20 4.48
C SER A 467 -20.98 -22.54 4.73
N ARG A 468 -21.69 -21.66 5.46
CA ARG A 468 -23.14 -21.74 5.71
C ARG A 468 -24.01 -21.17 4.59
N GLY A 469 -23.39 -20.79 3.47
CA GLY A 469 -24.08 -20.38 2.26
C GLY A 469 -24.63 -18.95 2.27
N ARG A 470 -24.15 -18.05 3.15
CA ARG A 470 -24.58 -16.63 3.22
C ARG A 470 -23.52 -15.74 2.61
N PHE A 471 -23.94 -14.76 1.82
CA PHE A 471 -23.09 -13.69 1.33
C PHE A 471 -23.16 -12.49 2.27
N HIS A 472 -22.00 -12.03 2.72
CA HIS A 472 -21.85 -10.83 3.53
C HIS A 472 -20.97 -9.80 2.81
N ALA A 473 -21.25 -8.53 3.04
CA ALA A 473 -20.52 -7.42 2.41
C ALA A 473 -19.13 -7.15 3.03
N CYS A 474 -18.82 -7.80 4.16
CA CYS A 474 -17.58 -7.56 4.90
C CYS A 474 -17.11 -8.83 5.61
N PRO A 475 -15.82 -9.17 5.61
CA PRO A 475 -15.29 -10.32 6.35
C PRO A 475 -15.56 -10.27 7.85
N PHE A 476 -15.62 -9.07 8.43
CA PHE A 476 -15.89 -8.90 9.87
C PHE A 476 -17.36 -9.11 10.21
N ALA A 477 -18.23 -8.96 9.21
CA ALA A 477 -19.67 -9.15 9.36
C ALA A 477 -20.08 -10.63 9.20
N ALA A 478 -19.17 -11.53 8.81
CA ALA A 478 -19.49 -12.95 8.71
C ALA A 478 -19.95 -13.59 10.04
N GLU A 479 -19.60 -12.96 11.16
CA GLU A 479 -20.04 -13.33 12.51
C GLU A 479 -21.17 -12.42 13.06
N ILE A 480 -21.66 -11.47 12.24
CA ILE A 480 -22.70 -10.50 12.65
C ILE A 480 -23.93 -10.74 11.79
N ASP A 481 -25.01 -11.18 12.41
CA ASP A 481 -26.30 -11.31 11.73
C ASP A 481 -27.02 -9.94 11.73
N ALA A 482 -26.75 -9.13 10.68
CA ALA A 482 -27.37 -7.84 10.50
C ALA A 482 -27.73 -7.62 9.02
N PRO A 483 -28.93 -7.06 8.76
CA PRO A 483 -29.42 -6.85 7.39
C PRO A 483 -28.55 -5.87 6.59
N HIS A 484 -27.72 -5.07 7.24
CA HIS A 484 -26.78 -4.15 6.60
C HIS A 484 -25.72 -4.87 5.75
N TYR A 485 -25.41 -6.13 6.03
CA TYR A 485 -24.33 -6.88 5.39
C TYR A 485 -24.82 -8.01 4.49
N ASP A 486 -26.12 -8.27 4.47
CA ASP A 486 -26.69 -9.43 3.77
C ASP A 486 -26.83 -9.17 2.27
N LEU A 487 -25.89 -9.71 1.49
CA LEU A 487 -25.90 -9.59 0.03
C LEU A 487 -26.71 -10.68 -0.66
N GLY A 488 -27.13 -11.72 0.07
CA GLY A 488 -27.84 -12.89 -0.45
C GLY A 488 -27.32 -14.22 0.12
N GLN A 489 -27.72 -15.30 -0.51
CA GLN A 489 -27.38 -16.67 -0.07
C GLN A 489 -27.15 -17.60 -1.25
N VAL A 490 -26.70 -18.82 -0.97
CA VAL A 490 -26.63 -19.88 -1.99
C VAL A 490 -27.98 -20.04 -2.70
N GLY A 491 -27.96 -20.05 -4.03
CA GLY A 491 -29.14 -20.02 -4.90
C GLY A 491 -29.56 -18.61 -5.33
N SER A 492 -28.98 -17.53 -4.76
CA SER A 492 -29.20 -16.19 -5.30
C SER A 492 -28.54 -16.03 -6.68
N ASP A 493 -29.20 -15.25 -7.56
CA ASP A 493 -28.58 -14.85 -8.83
C ASP A 493 -27.26 -14.10 -8.56
N PRO A 494 -26.13 -14.52 -9.12
CA PRO A 494 -24.85 -13.84 -8.96
C PRO A 494 -24.88 -12.35 -9.32
N ARG A 495 -25.69 -11.94 -10.29
CA ARG A 495 -25.87 -10.52 -10.64
C ARG A 495 -26.54 -9.72 -9.54
N THR A 496 -27.51 -10.31 -8.86
CA THR A 496 -28.17 -9.71 -7.69
C THR A 496 -27.18 -9.55 -6.54
N VAL A 497 -26.37 -10.57 -6.25
CA VAL A 497 -25.30 -10.49 -5.23
C VAL A 497 -24.32 -9.35 -5.57
N PHE A 498 -23.91 -9.24 -6.83
CA PHE A 498 -23.03 -8.16 -7.28
C PHE A 498 -23.70 -6.77 -7.19
N ALA A 499 -24.96 -6.65 -7.59
CA ALA A 499 -25.73 -5.42 -7.49
C ALA A 499 -25.85 -4.97 -6.03
N ASN A 500 -26.17 -5.90 -5.13
CA ASN A 500 -26.24 -5.65 -3.68
C ASN A 500 -24.89 -5.21 -3.10
N TYR A 501 -23.79 -5.82 -3.55
CA TYR A 501 -22.46 -5.38 -3.13
C TYR A 501 -22.17 -3.94 -3.59
N ARG A 502 -22.57 -3.54 -4.78
CA ARG A 502 -22.46 -2.14 -5.25
C ARG A 502 -23.34 -1.19 -4.42
N VAL A 503 -24.54 -1.61 -4.04
CA VAL A 503 -25.42 -0.84 -3.13
C VAL A 503 -24.74 -0.64 -1.78
N PHE A 504 -24.15 -1.71 -1.22
CA PHE A 504 -23.40 -1.62 0.03
C PHE A 504 -22.22 -0.65 -0.06
N ARG A 505 -21.43 -0.70 -1.14
CA ARG A 505 -20.29 0.21 -1.31
C ARG A 505 -20.74 1.68 -1.35
N ARG A 506 -21.81 2.00 -2.08
CA ARG A 506 -22.39 3.35 -2.07
C ARG A 506 -22.88 3.75 -0.68
N TRP A 507 -23.51 2.83 0.03
CA TRP A 507 -23.95 3.09 1.40
C TRP A 507 -22.77 3.39 2.34
N VAL A 508 -21.64 2.72 2.18
CA VAL A 508 -20.41 3.05 2.91
C VAL A 508 -19.98 4.48 2.63
N ASP A 509 -19.90 4.86 1.36
CA ASP A 509 -19.43 6.19 0.94
C ASP A 509 -20.40 7.31 1.34
N ASP A 510 -21.71 7.09 1.21
CA ASP A 510 -22.75 8.10 1.37
C ASP A 510 -23.30 8.20 2.81
N VAL A 511 -23.24 7.13 3.60
CA VAL A 511 -23.88 7.04 4.93
C VAL A 511 -22.86 6.73 6.03
N LEU A 512 -22.15 5.61 5.91
CA LEU A 512 -21.27 5.10 6.97
C LEU A 512 -20.09 6.03 7.25
N ASP A 513 -19.31 6.34 6.22
CA ASP A 513 -18.10 7.16 6.36
C ASP A 513 -18.39 8.61 6.80
N PRO A 514 -19.42 9.29 6.27
CA PRO A 514 -19.82 10.60 6.79
C PRO A 514 -20.25 10.55 8.27
N ALA A 515 -21.02 9.51 8.68
CA ALA A 515 -21.45 9.36 10.06
C ALA A 515 -20.28 9.09 11.02
N ALA A 516 -19.31 8.26 10.60
CA ALA A 516 -18.10 7.98 11.36
C ALA A 516 -17.24 9.25 11.52
N ARG A 517 -17.02 9.99 10.44
CA ARG A 517 -16.28 11.27 10.46
C ARG A 517 -16.94 12.30 11.37
N ALA A 518 -18.28 12.42 11.32
CA ALA A 518 -19.01 13.35 12.20
C ALA A 518 -18.83 13.04 13.69
N ARG A 519 -18.55 11.77 14.03
CA ARG A 519 -18.29 11.32 15.40
C ARG A 519 -16.81 11.27 15.77
N GLY A 520 -15.90 11.51 14.84
CA GLY A 520 -14.47 11.38 15.06
C GLY A 520 -14.02 9.95 15.38
N ILE A 521 -14.70 8.96 14.82
CA ILE A 521 -14.40 7.53 14.97
C ILE A 521 -14.21 6.88 13.59
N SER A 522 -13.61 5.70 13.56
CA SER A 522 -13.44 4.94 12.33
C SER A 522 -14.76 4.35 11.80
N SER A 523 -14.80 4.06 10.50
CA SER A 523 -15.92 3.38 9.87
C SER A 523 -16.16 1.99 10.47
N CYS A 524 -15.09 1.25 10.82
CA CYS A 524 -15.23 -0.04 11.50
C CYS A 524 -15.80 0.11 12.91
N ALA A 525 -15.38 1.12 13.68
CA ALA A 525 -15.96 1.41 14.99
C ALA A 525 -17.44 1.81 14.88
N MET A 526 -17.77 2.60 13.85
CA MET A 526 -19.17 2.95 13.56
C MET A 526 -20.00 1.72 13.23
N CYS A 527 -19.52 0.85 12.34
CA CYS A 527 -20.16 -0.42 12.01
C CYS A 527 -20.34 -1.32 13.23
N HIS A 528 -19.31 -1.43 14.07
CA HIS A 528 -19.34 -2.39 15.18
C HIS A 528 -20.18 -1.92 16.38
N LYS A 529 -20.15 -0.62 16.68
CA LYS A 529 -20.77 -0.08 17.90
C LYS A 529 -22.09 0.66 17.66
N HIS A 530 -22.30 1.15 16.45
CA HIS A 530 -23.39 2.08 16.13
C HIS A 530 -24.22 1.68 14.91
N LEU A 531 -24.08 0.43 14.44
CA LEU A 531 -24.77 -0.05 13.24
C LEU A 531 -26.30 0.13 13.32
N ALA A 532 -26.89 -0.16 14.47
CA ALA A 532 -28.33 -0.05 14.70
C ALA A 532 -28.88 1.39 14.59
N GLU A 533 -28.01 2.39 14.65
CA GLU A 533 -28.37 3.80 14.53
C GLU A 533 -28.41 4.27 13.05
N MET A 534 -28.00 3.43 12.12
CA MET A 534 -27.91 3.74 10.70
C MET A 534 -29.00 3.04 9.90
N PRO A 535 -29.53 3.68 8.84
CA PRO A 535 -30.43 2.99 7.92
C PRO A 535 -29.69 1.87 7.19
N ALA A 536 -30.33 0.72 7.06
CA ALA A 536 -29.77 -0.37 6.26
C ALA A 536 -29.76 0.00 4.76
N PRO A 537 -28.78 -0.53 3.98
CA PRO A 537 -28.79 -0.37 2.53
C PRO A 537 -30.06 -0.95 1.89
N ALA A 538 -30.54 -0.30 0.85
CA ALA A 538 -31.71 -0.77 0.10
C ALA A 538 -31.28 -1.83 -0.94
N TYR A 539 -31.15 -3.08 -0.50
CA TYR A 539 -30.77 -4.20 -1.36
C TYR A 539 -31.90 -4.65 -2.28
N GLU A 540 -31.54 -5.12 -3.46
CA GLU A 540 -32.46 -5.88 -4.31
C GLU A 540 -32.73 -7.24 -3.63
N ARG A 541 -34.00 -7.52 -3.34
CA ARG A 541 -34.42 -8.85 -2.88
C ARG A 541 -34.80 -9.67 -4.11
N ALA A 542 -34.29 -10.92 -4.19
CA ALA A 542 -34.88 -11.88 -5.10
C ALA A 542 -36.37 -11.96 -4.77
N ASN A 543 -37.24 -11.92 -5.81
CA ASN A 543 -38.68 -12.12 -5.61
C ASN A 543 -38.84 -13.43 -4.83
N GLU A 544 -39.16 -13.33 -3.55
CA GLU A 544 -39.62 -14.46 -2.78
C GLU A 544 -40.91 -14.91 -3.46
N ASP A 545 -40.86 -16.08 -4.08
CA ASP A 545 -42.04 -16.74 -4.63
C ASP A 545 -43.04 -16.91 -3.47
N GLU A 546 -44.17 -16.26 -3.53
CA GLU A 546 -45.20 -16.22 -2.46
C GLU A 546 -45.83 -17.61 -2.15
N SER A 547 -45.16 -18.71 -2.57
CA SER A 547 -45.71 -20.06 -2.48
C SER A 547 -45.04 -21.00 -1.46
N ALA A 548 -44.19 -20.52 -0.56
CA ALA A 548 -43.63 -21.38 0.50
C ALA A 548 -44.51 -21.29 1.79
N PRO A 549 -45.14 -22.41 2.25
CA PRO A 549 -45.90 -22.40 3.49
C PRO A 549 -44.96 -22.18 4.70
N ALA A 550 -45.43 -21.32 5.63
CA ALA A 550 -44.78 -21.04 6.90
C ALA A 550 -44.37 -22.35 7.61
N ARG A 551 -43.08 -22.54 7.84
CA ARG A 551 -42.59 -23.60 8.73
C ARG A 551 -42.82 -23.14 10.17
N GLU A 552 -43.80 -23.77 10.83
CA GLU A 552 -44.00 -23.64 12.26
C GLU A 552 -42.75 -24.16 13.01
N HIS A 553 -42.22 -23.33 13.87
CA HIS A 553 -41.20 -23.71 14.83
C HIS A 553 -41.78 -24.59 15.92
N HIS A 554 -41.27 -25.80 16.05
CA HIS A 554 -41.32 -26.60 17.26
C HIS A 554 -39.93 -26.73 17.86
#